data_de3fe54c23d50c6fc8a785f69184056e
#
_entry.id   de3fe54c23d50c6fc8a785f69184056e
#
_cell.length_a   1.000
_cell.length_b   1.000
_cell.length_c   1.000
_cell.angle_alpha   90.00
_cell.angle_beta   90.00
_cell.angle_gamma   90.00
#
_symmetry.space_group_name_H-M   'P 1'
#
loop_
_entity.id
_entity.type
_entity.pdbx_description
1 polymer ?
#
loop_
_entity_poly.entity_id
_entity_poly.type
_entity_poly.pdbx_seq_one_letter_code
_entity_poly.pdbx_strand_id
1 'polypeptide(L)'
;MGAWILSADSMLVYRGMDIGTAKPSLEERERFHIGGVDIVTPAEAFSSGAWLRAAGEWVSQVPEDVPIIIVGGTGLYFSALLRGLDRKWEKPPPEYPVIKIDRAVVRERIASRLDQMYMEGLEEEKARLHEQYPVWSKTASLAIGYRQGDTKEQIFIRTCQLAKRQDTWFRHQSTPIYVEPTVESVRECWRKHGPWELRFLV
;
A
#
# COMPACT_ATOMS: atom_id res chain seq x y z
N MET A 1 7.38 -22.43 7.41
CA MET A 1 7.78 -21.00 7.46
C MET A 1 6.71 -20.17 6.80
N GLY A 2 6.38 -18.97 7.36
CA GLY A 2 5.44 -18.03 6.75
C GLY A 2 6.14 -17.17 5.69
N ALA A 3 5.35 -16.54 4.82
CA ALA A 3 5.88 -15.53 3.89
C ALA A 3 6.13 -14.20 4.62
N TRP A 4 7.13 -13.43 4.19
CA TRP A 4 7.31 -12.05 4.60
C TRP A 4 6.49 -11.13 3.70
N ILE A 5 6.05 -9.98 4.22
CA ILE A 5 5.15 -9.08 3.50
C ILE A 5 5.86 -7.75 3.25
N LEU A 6 5.89 -7.30 2.00
CA LEU A 6 6.36 -5.96 1.64
C LEU A 6 5.17 -5.09 1.26
N SER A 7 4.99 -3.98 1.98
CA SER A 7 3.94 -3.01 1.66
C SER A 7 4.33 -2.15 0.46
N ALA A 8 3.46 -2.12 -0.56
CA ALA A 8 3.50 -1.19 -1.68
C ALA A 8 2.43 -0.10 -1.55
N ASP A 9 2.29 0.47 -0.35
CA ASP A 9 1.43 1.60 -0.07
C ASP A 9 2.24 2.86 0.26
N SER A 10 1.96 3.95 -0.44
CA SER A 10 2.70 5.21 -0.32
C SER A 10 2.37 6.01 0.94
N MET A 11 1.36 5.63 1.70
CA MET A 11 0.98 6.30 2.94
C MET A 11 1.49 5.56 4.18
N LEU A 12 1.63 4.24 4.12
CA LEU A 12 2.16 3.45 5.22
C LEU A 12 3.65 3.75 5.52
N VAL A 13 4.36 4.39 4.62
CA VAL A 13 5.78 4.77 4.80
C VAL A 13 5.97 5.88 5.83
N TYR A 14 4.93 6.63 6.16
CA TYR A 14 5.01 7.77 7.07
C TYR A 14 4.80 7.37 8.52
N ARG A 15 5.79 7.66 9.37
CA ARG A 15 5.73 7.41 10.82
C ARG A 15 4.62 8.20 11.48
N GLY A 16 3.86 7.54 12.37
CA GLY A 16 2.80 8.14 13.16
C GLY A 16 1.49 8.39 12.42
N MET A 17 1.44 8.17 11.10
CA MET A 17 0.21 8.15 10.33
C MET A 17 -0.38 6.73 10.37
N ASP A 18 -0.98 6.35 11.49
CA ASP A 18 -1.31 4.96 11.79
C ASP A 18 -2.79 4.67 11.57
N ILE A 19 -3.67 5.42 12.26
CA ILE A 19 -5.12 5.22 12.18
C ILE A 19 -5.65 5.53 10.79
N GLY A 20 -5.39 6.72 10.27
CA GLY A 20 -5.95 7.18 8.99
C GLY A 20 -5.42 6.44 7.76
N THR A 21 -4.29 5.73 7.87
CA THR A 21 -3.77 4.84 6.83
C THR A 21 -4.16 3.38 7.03
N ALA A 22 -4.79 3.05 8.17
CA ALA A 22 -5.04 1.68 8.64
C ALA A 22 -3.76 0.84 8.63
N LYS A 23 -2.71 1.39 9.21
CA LYS A 23 -1.42 0.76 9.30
C LYS A 23 -1.50 -0.52 10.15
N PRO A 24 -0.84 -1.61 9.76
CA PRO A 24 -0.76 -2.81 10.60
C PRO A 24 -0.17 -2.47 11.97
N SER A 25 -0.71 -3.05 13.02
CA SER A 25 -0.21 -2.90 14.39
C SER A 25 1.24 -3.38 14.52
N LEU A 26 1.92 -2.97 15.58
CA LEU A 26 3.29 -3.45 15.86
C LEU A 26 3.33 -4.98 15.99
N GLU A 27 2.36 -5.56 16.68
CA GLU A 27 2.23 -7.02 16.82
C GLU A 27 2.06 -7.72 15.47
N GLU A 28 1.21 -7.18 14.58
CA GLU A 28 1.03 -7.73 13.23
C GLU A 28 2.30 -7.61 12.39
N ARG A 29 3.01 -6.48 12.49
CA ARG A 29 4.27 -6.25 11.75
C ARG A 29 5.37 -7.21 12.18
N GLU A 30 5.49 -7.50 13.47
CA GLU A 30 6.44 -8.48 14.00
C GLU A 30 6.04 -9.91 13.59
N ARG A 31 4.78 -10.25 13.78
CA ARG A 31 4.25 -11.59 13.49
C ARG A 31 4.36 -11.97 12.01
N PHE A 32 4.13 -11.03 11.10
CA PHE A 32 4.12 -11.27 9.66
C PHE A 32 5.35 -10.70 8.95
N HIS A 33 6.34 -10.19 9.67
CA HIS A 33 7.53 -9.55 9.11
C HIS A 33 7.19 -8.55 7.99
N ILE A 34 6.43 -7.48 8.35
CA ILE A 34 5.95 -6.51 7.37
C ILE A 34 6.97 -5.39 7.18
N GLY A 35 7.52 -5.28 5.96
CA GLY A 35 8.38 -4.19 5.52
C GLY A 35 7.65 -3.13 4.71
N GLY A 36 8.33 -2.02 4.41
CA GLY A 36 7.76 -0.91 3.65
C GLY A 36 6.88 0.02 4.49
N VAL A 37 7.02 0.01 5.81
CA VAL A 37 6.22 0.74 6.79
C VAL A 37 7.14 1.60 7.67
N ASP A 38 6.70 2.79 8.09
CA ASP A 38 7.43 3.70 9.01
C ASP A 38 8.85 4.07 8.58
N ILE A 39 9.06 4.32 7.30
CA ILE A 39 10.38 4.62 6.72
C ILE A 39 10.79 6.07 7.01
N VAL A 40 9.88 7.01 6.80
CA VAL A 40 10.14 8.46 6.89
C VAL A 40 9.10 9.17 7.75
N THR A 41 9.39 10.41 8.14
CA THR A 41 8.43 11.29 8.81
C THR A 41 7.55 12.02 7.79
N PRO A 42 6.39 12.58 8.16
CA PRO A 42 5.56 13.38 7.25
C PRO A 42 6.26 14.62 6.67
N ALA A 43 7.30 15.14 7.32
CA ALA A 43 8.08 16.27 6.83
C ALA A 43 9.06 15.89 5.70
N GLU A 44 9.41 14.62 5.58
CA GLU A 44 10.41 14.15 4.62
C GLU A 44 9.77 13.80 3.28
N ALA A 45 10.41 14.23 2.19
CA ALA A 45 10.00 13.87 0.84
C ALA A 45 10.36 12.41 0.56
N PHE A 46 9.40 11.64 0.05
CA PHE A 46 9.61 10.23 -0.28
C PHE A 46 9.06 9.91 -1.69
N SER A 47 9.92 9.40 -2.54
CA SER A 47 9.61 9.10 -3.94
C SER A 47 9.49 7.59 -4.18
N SER A 48 8.93 7.20 -5.35
CA SER A 48 8.91 5.79 -5.77
C SER A 48 10.32 5.19 -5.92
N GLY A 49 11.30 6.00 -6.30
CA GLY A 49 12.70 5.56 -6.35
C GLY A 49 13.29 5.34 -4.94
N ALA A 50 12.95 6.21 -3.97
CA ALA A 50 13.35 6.00 -2.59
C ALA A 50 12.68 4.74 -2.01
N TRP A 51 11.40 4.53 -2.32
CA TRP A 51 10.70 3.30 -1.92
C TRP A 51 11.36 2.06 -2.52
N LEU A 52 11.72 2.08 -3.81
CA LEU A 52 12.34 0.93 -4.46
C LEU A 52 13.68 0.56 -3.83
N ARG A 53 14.51 1.55 -3.46
CA ARG A 53 15.76 1.31 -2.74
C ARG A 53 15.51 0.71 -1.35
N ALA A 54 14.62 1.33 -0.56
CA ALA A 54 14.26 0.82 0.76
C ALA A 54 13.66 -0.60 0.70
N ALA A 55 12.85 -0.89 -0.32
CA ALA A 55 12.34 -2.22 -0.58
C ALA A 55 13.46 -3.23 -0.89
N GLY A 56 14.44 -2.85 -1.73
CA GLY A 56 15.61 -3.68 -2.03
C GLY A 56 16.46 -3.97 -0.80
N GLU A 57 16.73 -2.96 0.02
CA GLU A 57 17.45 -3.10 1.29
C GLU A 57 16.72 -4.04 2.26
N TRP A 58 15.39 -3.93 2.36
CA TRP A 58 14.59 -4.82 3.19
C TRP A 58 14.59 -6.25 2.64
N VAL A 59 14.42 -6.43 1.33
CA VAL A 59 14.44 -7.75 0.68
C VAL A 59 15.78 -8.45 0.88
N SER A 60 16.90 -7.74 0.89
CA SER A 60 18.23 -8.32 1.12
C SER A 60 18.40 -8.97 2.51
N GLN A 61 17.49 -8.69 3.45
CA GLN A 61 17.48 -9.24 4.80
C GLN A 61 16.59 -10.50 4.91
N VAL A 62 15.79 -10.79 3.88
CA VAL A 62 14.88 -11.93 3.86
C VAL A 62 15.69 -13.21 3.57
N PRO A 63 15.53 -14.29 4.37
CA PRO A 63 16.19 -15.56 4.07
C PRO A 63 15.81 -16.09 2.68
N GLU A 64 16.75 -16.73 1.98
CA GLU A 64 16.58 -17.16 0.58
C GLU A 64 15.39 -18.11 0.34
N ASP A 65 15.05 -18.93 1.34
CA ASP A 65 13.95 -19.89 1.29
C ASP A 65 12.58 -19.32 1.73
N VAL A 66 12.54 -18.05 2.11
CA VAL A 66 11.31 -17.38 2.58
C VAL A 66 10.66 -16.60 1.44
N PRO A 67 9.41 -16.94 1.05
CA PRO A 67 8.72 -16.21 0.01
C PRO A 67 8.32 -14.79 0.48
N ILE A 68 8.36 -13.84 -0.45
CA ILE A 68 7.94 -12.46 -0.22
C ILE A 68 6.61 -12.23 -0.93
N ILE A 69 5.62 -11.70 -0.20
CA ILE A 69 4.35 -11.27 -0.76
C ILE A 69 4.32 -9.74 -0.78
N ILE A 70 4.19 -9.14 -1.96
CA ILE A 70 4.09 -7.68 -2.11
C ILE A 70 2.61 -7.30 -2.18
N VAL A 71 2.17 -6.47 -1.25
CA VAL A 71 0.77 -6.07 -1.09
C VAL A 71 0.63 -4.55 -1.11
N GLY A 72 -0.30 -4.02 -1.88
CA GLY A 72 -0.58 -2.58 -1.87
C GLY A 72 -1.50 -2.12 -2.99
N GLY A 73 -1.75 -0.82 -3.03
CA GLY A 73 -2.60 -0.17 -4.03
C GLY A 73 -1.96 1.02 -4.72
N THR A 74 -0.66 1.29 -4.49
CA THR A 74 0.05 2.42 -5.08
C THR A 74 0.62 2.04 -6.44
N GLY A 75 -0.12 2.33 -7.51
CA GLY A 75 0.27 1.98 -8.88
C GLY A 75 1.66 2.46 -9.29
N LEU A 76 2.12 3.61 -8.77
CA LEU A 76 3.46 4.12 -9.03
C LEU A 76 4.55 3.22 -8.43
N TYR A 77 4.32 2.63 -7.25
CA TYR A 77 5.25 1.68 -6.63
C TYR A 77 5.29 0.37 -7.43
N PHE A 78 4.13 -0.14 -7.84
CA PHE A 78 4.09 -1.29 -8.75
C PHE A 78 4.78 -1.00 -10.08
N SER A 79 4.58 0.19 -10.67
CA SER A 79 5.30 0.58 -11.88
C SER A 79 6.81 0.60 -11.67
N ALA A 80 7.30 1.17 -10.58
CA ALA A 80 8.72 1.20 -10.27
C ALA A 80 9.29 -0.20 -10.05
N LEU A 81 8.56 -1.05 -9.33
CA LEU A 81 8.94 -2.43 -9.08
C LEU A 81 8.99 -3.25 -10.37
N LEU A 82 7.92 -3.17 -11.15
CA LEU A 82 7.75 -3.99 -12.35
C LEU A 82 8.57 -3.48 -13.54
N ARG A 83 8.85 -2.20 -13.68
CA ARG A 83 9.48 -1.58 -14.88
C ARG A 83 10.84 -0.95 -14.60
N GLY A 84 11.32 -0.97 -13.37
CA GLY A 84 12.44 -0.15 -12.99
C GLY A 84 12.11 1.34 -13.07
N LEU A 85 13.06 2.20 -12.72
CA LEU A 85 12.88 3.65 -12.75
C LEU A 85 12.91 4.21 -14.18
N ASP A 86 13.58 3.54 -15.10
CA ASP A 86 13.80 3.97 -16.49
C ASP A 86 12.63 3.62 -17.43
N ARG A 87 11.62 2.90 -16.94
CA ARG A 87 10.47 2.42 -17.71
C ARG A 87 10.83 1.59 -18.95
N LYS A 88 12.04 1.05 -19.01
CA LYS A 88 12.50 0.19 -20.11
C LYS A 88 12.30 -1.29 -19.72
N TRP A 89 11.41 -1.96 -20.42
CA TRP A 89 11.21 -3.39 -20.29
C TRP A 89 11.81 -4.11 -21.48
N GLU A 90 12.65 -5.07 -21.19
CA GLU A 90 13.07 -6.07 -22.17
C GLU A 90 12.12 -7.28 -22.21
N LYS A 91 11.30 -7.46 -21.17
CA LYS A 91 10.33 -8.57 -21.05
C LYS A 91 8.98 -8.05 -20.58
N PRO A 92 7.86 -8.71 -20.95
CA PRO A 92 6.56 -8.35 -20.41
C PRO A 92 6.55 -8.49 -18.88
N PRO A 93 5.81 -7.62 -18.16
CA PRO A 93 5.70 -7.73 -16.72
C PRO A 93 5.10 -9.09 -16.33
N PRO A 94 5.50 -9.65 -15.18
CA PRO A 94 4.89 -10.87 -14.69
C PRO A 94 3.40 -10.68 -14.46
N GLU A 95 2.63 -11.73 -14.63
CA GLU A 95 1.24 -11.76 -14.20
C GLU A 95 1.16 -11.60 -12.68
N TYR A 96 0.14 -10.93 -12.18
CA TYR A 96 -0.05 -10.75 -10.73
C TYR A 96 -1.55 -10.72 -10.38
N PRO A 97 -1.94 -11.21 -9.20
CA PRO A 97 -3.32 -11.21 -8.78
C PRO A 97 -3.78 -9.80 -8.40
N VAL A 98 -4.99 -9.45 -8.86
CA VAL A 98 -5.71 -8.24 -8.47
C VAL A 98 -7.02 -8.65 -7.83
N ILE A 99 -7.20 -8.34 -6.55
CA ILE A 99 -8.42 -8.65 -5.82
C ILE A 99 -9.54 -7.74 -6.33
N LYS A 100 -10.60 -8.35 -6.87
CA LYS A 100 -11.78 -7.64 -7.34
C LYS A 100 -12.89 -7.71 -6.32
N ILE A 101 -13.40 -6.56 -5.93
CA ILE A 101 -14.50 -6.43 -4.97
C ILE A 101 -15.60 -5.57 -5.61
N ASP A 102 -16.85 -5.94 -5.40
CA ASP A 102 -18.00 -5.14 -5.84
C ASP A 102 -17.96 -3.73 -5.23
N ARG A 103 -18.36 -2.73 -6.02
CA ARG A 103 -18.30 -1.33 -5.62
C ARG A 103 -19.19 -1.00 -4.44
N ALA A 104 -20.36 -1.62 -4.31
CA ALA A 104 -21.25 -1.39 -3.18
C ALA A 104 -20.57 -1.90 -1.91
N VAL A 105 -19.99 -3.11 -1.94
CA VAL A 105 -19.24 -3.70 -0.83
C VAL A 105 -18.03 -2.84 -0.46
N VAL A 106 -17.29 -2.31 -1.44
CA VAL A 106 -16.17 -1.39 -1.18
C VAL A 106 -16.65 -0.14 -0.45
N ARG A 107 -17.77 0.46 -0.88
CA ARG A 107 -18.33 1.66 -0.22
C ARG A 107 -18.75 1.39 1.23
N GLU A 108 -19.41 0.27 1.49
CA GLU A 108 -19.79 -0.15 2.84
C GLU A 108 -18.57 -0.35 3.74
N ARG A 109 -17.56 -1.04 3.24
CA ARG A 109 -16.29 -1.24 3.97
C ARG A 109 -15.58 0.08 4.27
N ILE A 110 -15.57 1.03 3.32
CA ILE A 110 -14.98 2.36 3.52
C ILE A 110 -15.75 3.11 4.61
N ALA A 111 -17.10 3.07 4.60
CA ALA A 111 -17.92 3.73 5.61
C ALA A 111 -17.64 3.16 7.00
N SER A 112 -17.76 1.84 7.17
CA SER A 112 -17.52 1.16 8.44
C SER A 112 -16.10 1.39 8.96
N ARG A 113 -15.10 1.32 8.09
CA ARG A 113 -13.70 1.57 8.46
C ARG A 113 -13.48 3.02 8.92
N LEU A 114 -14.10 3.97 8.23
CA LEU A 114 -14.00 5.37 8.60
C LEU A 114 -14.65 5.65 9.96
N ASP A 115 -15.80 5.02 10.26
CA ASP A 115 -16.42 5.08 11.58
C ASP A 115 -15.47 4.58 12.66
N GLN A 116 -14.82 3.46 12.41
CA GLN A 116 -13.84 2.89 13.34
C GLN A 116 -12.62 3.81 13.52
N MET A 117 -12.05 4.37 12.45
CA MET A 117 -10.93 5.31 12.53
C MET A 117 -11.25 6.54 13.42
N TYR A 118 -12.48 7.06 13.33
CA TYR A 118 -12.90 8.15 14.20
C TYR A 118 -13.05 7.71 15.67
N MET A 119 -13.53 6.50 15.92
CA MET A 119 -13.58 5.94 17.29
C MET A 119 -12.19 5.66 17.87
N GLU A 120 -11.22 5.31 17.03
CA GLU A 120 -9.82 5.06 17.41
C GLU A 120 -9.01 6.34 17.63
N GLY A 121 -9.54 7.52 17.30
CA GLY A 121 -8.88 8.81 17.55
C GLY A 121 -8.16 9.39 16.33
N LEU A 122 -8.73 9.28 15.13
CA LEU A 122 -8.15 9.86 13.91
C LEU A 122 -7.91 11.37 14.02
N GLU A 123 -8.82 12.13 14.64
CA GLU A 123 -8.68 13.57 14.77
C GLU A 123 -7.56 13.95 15.75
N GLU A 124 -7.41 13.19 16.83
CA GLU A 124 -6.34 13.33 17.81
C GLU A 124 -4.97 13.00 17.18
N GLU A 125 -4.90 11.92 16.42
CA GLU A 125 -3.69 11.56 15.66
C GLU A 125 -3.31 12.67 14.69
N LYS A 126 -4.26 13.18 13.92
CA LYS A 126 -4.07 14.27 12.98
C LYS A 126 -3.57 15.55 13.66
N ALA A 127 -4.20 15.95 14.78
CA ALA A 127 -3.83 17.14 15.52
C ALA A 127 -2.39 17.03 16.05
N ARG A 128 -2.05 15.90 16.67
CA ARG A 128 -0.71 15.59 17.19
C ARG A 128 0.35 15.66 16.09
N LEU A 129 0.07 15.10 14.92
CA LEU A 129 1.04 15.10 13.82
C LEU A 129 1.25 16.50 13.23
N HIS A 130 0.21 17.34 13.14
CA HIS A 130 0.36 18.71 12.70
C HIS A 130 1.09 19.60 13.70
N GLU A 131 0.96 19.32 15.00
CA GLU A 131 1.75 19.98 16.03
C GLU A 131 3.24 19.57 15.95
N GLN A 132 3.49 18.26 15.81
CA GLN A 132 4.84 17.71 15.74
C GLN A 132 5.57 18.09 14.45
N TYR A 133 4.87 18.16 13.33
CA TYR A 133 5.41 18.47 12.01
C TYR A 133 4.63 19.64 11.38
N PRO A 134 5.02 20.90 11.66
CA PRO A 134 4.32 22.08 11.11
C PRO A 134 4.35 22.17 9.58
N VAL A 135 5.37 21.56 8.95
CA VAL A 135 5.52 21.53 7.49
C VAL A 135 5.60 20.08 7.02
N TRP A 136 4.66 19.70 6.17
CA TRP A 136 4.59 18.35 5.59
C TRP A 136 5.16 18.33 4.18
N SER A 137 5.73 17.21 3.79
CA SER A 137 6.10 16.95 2.40
C SER A 137 4.87 16.98 1.50
N LYS A 138 5.09 17.29 0.20
CA LYS A 138 4.01 17.34 -0.79
C LYS A 138 3.21 16.02 -0.83
N THR A 139 3.85 14.87 -0.69
CA THR A 139 3.19 13.57 -0.74
C THR A 139 2.39 13.31 0.54
N ALA A 140 2.98 13.54 1.71
CA ALA A 140 2.29 13.35 2.99
C ALA A 140 1.06 14.26 3.11
N SER A 141 1.15 15.53 2.66
CA SER A 141 0.03 16.48 2.70
C SER A 141 -1.16 16.09 1.81
N LEU A 142 -0.99 15.12 0.91
CA LEU A 142 -2.07 14.56 0.09
C LEU A 142 -2.78 13.37 0.74
N ALA A 143 -2.29 12.89 1.89
CA ALA A 143 -2.89 11.74 2.58
C ALA A 143 -4.34 12.03 2.96
N ILE A 144 -5.22 11.11 2.60
CA ILE A 144 -6.64 11.19 2.91
C ILE A 144 -6.82 10.99 4.41
N GLY A 145 -7.62 11.85 5.04
CA GLY A 145 -7.84 11.82 6.49
C GLY A 145 -6.92 12.76 7.29
N TYR A 146 -5.79 13.22 6.71
CA TYR A 146 -4.82 14.06 7.43
C TYR A 146 -4.82 15.54 7.01
N ARG A 147 -5.58 15.91 6.00
CA ARG A 147 -5.70 17.32 5.63
C ARG A 147 -6.46 18.08 6.72
N GLN A 148 -5.96 19.26 7.07
CA GLN A 148 -6.69 20.15 7.96
C GLN A 148 -8.04 20.56 7.35
N GLY A 149 -9.09 20.56 8.17
CA GLY A 149 -10.43 20.95 7.76
C GLY A 149 -11.21 19.91 6.93
N ASP A 150 -10.66 18.74 6.64
CA ASP A 150 -11.43 17.68 6.00
C ASP A 150 -12.54 17.17 6.93
N THR A 151 -13.76 17.17 6.44
CA THR A 151 -14.88 16.53 7.14
C THR A 151 -14.88 15.01 6.88
N LYS A 152 -15.54 14.25 7.76
CA LYS A 152 -15.74 12.82 7.61
C LYS A 152 -16.33 12.46 6.24
N GLU A 153 -17.29 13.23 5.75
CA GLU A 153 -17.89 13.03 4.44
C GLU A 153 -16.88 13.25 3.30
N GLN A 154 -16.04 14.27 3.40
CA GLN A 154 -14.99 14.54 2.41
C GLN A 154 -13.93 13.42 2.38
N ILE A 155 -13.55 12.89 3.55
CA ILE A 155 -12.66 11.75 3.67
C ILE A 155 -13.28 10.52 2.99
N PHE A 156 -14.56 10.24 3.27
CA PHE A 156 -15.29 9.14 2.63
C PHE A 156 -15.29 9.25 1.10
N ILE A 157 -15.68 10.42 0.57
CA ILE A 157 -15.72 10.66 -0.87
C ILE A 157 -14.34 10.47 -1.51
N ARG A 158 -13.29 11.03 -0.91
CA ARG A 158 -11.91 10.90 -1.41
C ARG A 158 -11.40 9.46 -1.37
N THR A 159 -11.76 8.70 -0.34
CA THR A 159 -11.40 7.28 -0.24
C THR A 159 -12.10 6.45 -1.32
N CYS A 160 -13.39 6.73 -1.59
CA CYS A 160 -14.11 6.11 -2.71
C CYS A 160 -13.47 6.46 -4.07
N GLN A 161 -13.02 7.71 -4.24
CA GLN A 161 -12.31 8.14 -5.44
C GLN A 161 -10.94 7.46 -5.57
N LEU A 162 -10.23 7.24 -4.45
CA LEU A 162 -8.98 6.49 -4.45
C LEU A 162 -9.20 5.06 -4.92
N ALA A 163 -10.18 4.35 -4.38
CA ALA A 163 -10.53 3.00 -4.78
C ALA A 163 -10.88 2.92 -6.30
N LYS A 164 -11.63 3.91 -6.81
CA LYS A 164 -11.90 4.01 -8.25
C LYS A 164 -10.63 4.22 -9.08
N ARG A 165 -9.70 5.05 -8.63
CA ARG A 165 -8.42 5.27 -9.32
C ARG A 165 -7.56 4.01 -9.32
N GLN A 166 -7.51 3.27 -8.23
CA GLN A 166 -6.80 1.99 -8.14
C GLN A 166 -7.38 0.97 -9.13
N ASP A 167 -8.71 0.76 -9.13
CA ASP A 167 -9.40 -0.11 -10.08
C ASP A 167 -9.10 0.30 -11.54
N THR A 168 -9.15 1.60 -11.85
CA THR A 168 -8.84 2.11 -13.18
C THR A 168 -7.38 1.84 -13.56
N TRP A 169 -6.45 2.07 -12.64
CA TRP A 169 -5.03 1.84 -12.90
C TRP A 169 -4.76 0.36 -13.20
N PHE A 170 -5.25 -0.55 -12.36
CA PHE A 170 -5.06 -1.99 -12.56
C PHE A 170 -5.68 -2.49 -13.86
N ARG A 171 -6.85 -1.99 -14.26
CA ARG A 171 -7.48 -2.36 -15.54
C ARG A 171 -6.66 -1.96 -16.78
N HIS A 172 -5.81 -0.96 -16.68
CA HIS A 172 -4.95 -0.52 -17.79
C HIS A 172 -3.58 -1.22 -17.81
N GLN A 173 -3.35 -2.16 -16.91
CA GLN A 173 -2.13 -2.97 -16.95
C GLN A 173 -2.30 -4.15 -17.92
N SER A 174 -1.17 -4.63 -18.45
CA SER A 174 -1.21 -5.69 -19.48
C SER A 174 -1.41 -7.10 -18.93
N THR A 175 -1.18 -7.32 -17.63
CA THR A 175 -1.08 -8.67 -17.04
C THR A 175 -1.79 -8.88 -15.70
N PRO A 176 -2.90 -8.17 -15.36
CA PRO A 176 -3.62 -8.43 -14.13
C PRO A 176 -4.44 -9.72 -14.23
N ILE A 177 -4.37 -10.57 -13.22
CA ILE A 177 -5.26 -11.71 -13.03
C ILE A 177 -6.28 -11.34 -11.96
N TYR A 178 -7.53 -11.17 -12.33
CA TYR A 178 -8.57 -10.82 -11.36
C TYR A 178 -8.98 -12.05 -10.54
N VAL A 179 -8.96 -11.90 -9.23
CA VAL A 179 -9.32 -12.94 -8.27
C VAL A 179 -10.38 -12.44 -7.30
N GLU A 180 -11.21 -13.34 -6.81
CA GLU A 180 -12.18 -13.05 -5.74
C GLU A 180 -11.44 -12.76 -4.41
N PRO A 181 -12.05 -11.99 -3.48
CA PRO A 181 -11.43 -11.60 -2.21
C PRO A 181 -11.43 -12.75 -1.18
N THR A 182 -10.99 -13.93 -1.59
CA THR A 182 -10.91 -15.13 -0.75
C THR A 182 -9.49 -15.68 -0.76
N VAL A 183 -9.09 -16.28 0.36
CA VAL A 183 -7.77 -16.93 0.47
C VAL A 183 -7.63 -18.05 -0.56
N GLU A 184 -8.71 -18.78 -0.83
CA GLU A 184 -8.70 -19.90 -1.77
C GLU A 184 -8.47 -19.44 -3.20
N SER A 185 -9.16 -18.38 -3.66
CA SER A 185 -8.95 -17.79 -5.00
C SER A 185 -7.53 -17.30 -5.20
N VAL A 186 -6.93 -16.66 -4.18
CA VAL A 186 -5.54 -16.22 -4.24
C VAL A 186 -4.58 -17.41 -4.29
N ARG A 187 -4.82 -18.46 -3.48
CA ARG A 187 -4.02 -19.70 -3.50
C ARG A 187 -4.11 -20.43 -4.84
N GLU A 188 -5.29 -20.52 -5.42
CA GLU A 188 -5.48 -21.15 -6.73
C GLU A 188 -4.75 -20.36 -7.82
N CYS A 189 -4.85 -19.04 -7.80
CA CYS A 189 -4.10 -18.16 -8.70
C CYS A 189 -2.59 -18.41 -8.56
N TRP A 190 -2.08 -18.50 -7.32
CA TRP A 190 -0.68 -18.82 -7.06
C TRP A 190 -0.27 -20.18 -7.61
N ARG A 191 -1.06 -21.23 -7.40
CA ARG A 191 -0.77 -22.58 -7.92
C ARG A 191 -0.72 -22.62 -9.44
N LYS A 192 -1.58 -21.85 -10.12
CA LYS A 192 -1.73 -21.87 -11.56
C LYS A 192 -0.70 -20.99 -12.28
N HIS A 193 -0.34 -19.87 -11.74
CA HIS A 193 0.47 -18.82 -12.38
C HIS A 193 1.78 -18.50 -11.65
N GLY A 194 1.95 -18.94 -10.42
CA GLY A 194 3.18 -18.76 -9.63
C GLY A 194 4.21 -19.89 -9.85
N PRO A 195 5.39 -19.78 -9.21
CA PRO A 195 5.89 -18.64 -8.48
C PRO A 195 6.30 -17.49 -9.41
N TRP A 196 6.02 -16.25 -9.00
CA TRP A 196 6.48 -15.06 -9.73
C TRP A 196 7.84 -14.63 -9.19
N GLU A 197 8.86 -14.71 -10.01
CA GLU A 197 10.17 -14.18 -9.66
C GLU A 197 10.22 -12.68 -9.94
N LEU A 198 10.28 -11.87 -8.89
CA LEU A 198 10.58 -10.45 -8.99
C LEU A 198 12.06 -10.25 -8.67
N ARG A 199 12.82 -9.75 -9.64
CA ARG A 199 14.20 -9.32 -9.39
C ARG A 199 14.18 -7.83 -9.09
N PHE A 200 14.60 -7.47 -7.88
CA PHE A 200 14.89 -6.08 -7.57
C PHE A 200 16.17 -5.69 -8.30
N LEU A 201 16.04 -4.88 -9.34
CA LEU A 201 17.18 -4.20 -9.94
C LEU A 201 17.53 -3.02 -9.04
N VAL A 202 18.52 -3.20 -8.18
CA VAL A 202 19.08 -2.16 -7.31
C VAL A 202 20.00 -1.27 -8.14
#